data_d76705c4461066a76646f43d7b27907a
#
_entry.id   d76705c4461066a76646f43d7b27907a
#
_cell.length_a   1.000
_cell.length_b   1.000
_cell.length_c   1.000
_cell.angle_alpha   90.00
_cell.angle_beta   90.00
_cell.angle_gamma   90.00
#
_symmetry.space_group_name_H-M   'P 1'
#
loop_
_entity.id
_entity.type
_entity.pdbx_description
1 polymer ?
#
loop_
_entity_poly.entity_id
_entity_poly.type
_entity_poly.pdbx_seq_one_letter_code
_entity_poly.pdbx_strand_id
1 'polypeptide(L)'
;MSRRKVKKWQPKPGRQAQRTLCSDPVVAIDAEETGKRERYFEIVLMATLLAFGVYQSVLYFGHTVVPISDFPDIVKVGHDLLSFKLPVRFKQAPVVGLLQALLSYTVGGQHPDLTAGWLLNAILHPLNLVLFYLVAKRIVGRAAVWFAIIAALNHWGIYMLTEPIMETTLLFFSLLTFYLIFSRSRWCYVAASVTTMVRYEGAALIVAAFVMDMIHYKSKQERIRAFLYSALATVPLALWMLGTIINWQSEGGHYLDVLFSKEYSKAFAEPVENRTGILRHISLLWSVGFRPLLSAGGDSAAALAKLTKSAAVLTFLFGSIYGMLKRRWKILTLLIFFVPYFLLHAAYPYPLQRFHTTVFWIAVLICLFGMQSIWSVANGRGRIPGSLVLTLQILAAAAAIIWFVRLIPDLSVLAKISPKSASLPWLAMMLVGLISAGRAYICGRRCLVRQFSILAVMCLVIVSNQFTVAPLLGDGQREKEFKQLADWYIANARPGEKLGVYMASVVQIFAPKYAGYIVRLPQADTPAKFINACYEQNITYVVWATREGMTTDHTGYRQIGLHKNIAHLREPKNIGPYQFVAQVGWERGYVNIFRLLKPADTGGQKPPGG
;
A
#
# COMPACT_ATOMS: atom_id res chain seq x y z
N MET A 1 13.23 37.29 71.67
CA MET A 1 13.58 36.46 70.54
C MET A 1 13.43 34.99 70.92
N SER A 2 12.27 34.38 70.61
CA SER A 2 11.92 33.00 71.00
C SER A 2 12.10 32.03 69.81
N ARG A 3 13.01 31.12 69.98
CA ARG A 3 13.24 30.01 68.98
C ARG A 3 12.14 28.95 69.16
N ARG A 4 11.15 28.91 68.27
CA ARG A 4 10.21 27.79 68.16
C ARG A 4 10.92 26.55 67.63
N LYS A 5 11.05 25.52 68.48
CA LYS A 5 11.50 24.17 68.12
C LYS A 5 10.43 23.51 67.26
N VAL A 6 10.72 23.26 65.99
CA VAL A 6 9.91 22.42 65.12
C VAL A 6 10.06 20.97 65.56
N LYS A 7 9.00 20.39 66.14
CA LYS A 7 8.94 18.95 66.43
C LYS A 7 8.91 18.18 65.09
N LYS A 8 9.99 17.44 64.82
CA LYS A 8 10.00 16.42 63.77
C LYS A 8 8.97 15.35 64.10
N TRP A 9 7.94 15.29 63.29
CA TRP A 9 6.93 14.22 63.31
C TRP A 9 7.59 12.94 62.79
N GLN A 10 7.88 11.97 63.68
CA GLN A 10 8.28 10.61 63.30
C GLN A 10 6.98 9.82 63.13
N PRO A 11 6.75 9.23 61.94
CA PRO A 11 5.63 8.31 61.76
C PRO A 11 5.88 7.08 62.65
N LYS A 12 4.93 6.74 63.49
CA LYS A 12 4.89 5.49 64.26
C LYS A 12 5.11 4.31 63.27
N PRO A 13 5.92 3.30 63.61
CA PRO A 13 6.02 2.10 62.83
C PRO A 13 4.66 1.41 62.87
N GLY A 14 3.85 1.71 61.87
CA GLY A 14 2.61 0.99 61.62
C GLY A 14 2.98 -0.48 61.40
N ARG A 15 2.27 -1.36 62.10
CA ARG A 15 2.27 -2.80 61.89
C ARG A 15 2.19 -3.06 60.38
N GLN A 16 3.33 -3.26 59.76
CA GLN A 16 3.41 -4.08 58.55
C GLN A 16 2.95 -5.47 59.00
N ALA A 17 1.64 -5.69 58.86
CA ALA A 17 1.15 -7.04 58.81
C ALA A 17 2.01 -7.74 57.77
N GLN A 18 2.90 -8.60 58.24
CA GLN A 18 3.48 -9.66 57.45
C GLN A 18 2.31 -10.46 56.84
N ARG A 19 1.77 -9.96 55.73
CA ARG A 19 1.16 -10.85 54.75
C ARG A 19 2.33 -11.64 54.20
N THR A 20 2.73 -12.65 54.92
CA THR A 20 3.27 -13.87 54.35
C THR A 20 2.21 -14.33 53.35
N LEU A 21 2.33 -13.83 52.12
CA LEU A 21 1.79 -14.46 50.95
C LEU A 21 2.44 -15.86 50.98
N CYS A 22 1.77 -16.80 51.58
CA CYS A 22 1.84 -18.19 51.14
C CYS A 22 1.42 -18.08 49.68
N SER A 23 2.39 -17.85 48.79
CA SER A 23 2.22 -18.09 47.38
C SER A 23 1.98 -19.58 47.26
N ASP A 24 0.70 -19.96 47.19
CA ASP A 24 0.32 -21.31 46.87
C ASP A 24 1.14 -21.70 45.62
N PRO A 25 2.00 -22.74 45.73
CA PRO A 25 2.82 -23.14 44.58
C PRO A 25 1.96 -23.50 43.37
N VAL A 26 0.70 -23.87 43.58
CA VAL A 26 -0.27 -24.13 42.52
C VAL A 26 -0.60 -22.86 41.70
N VAL A 27 -0.72 -21.69 42.34
CA VAL A 27 -1.00 -20.42 41.64
C VAL A 27 0.21 -19.96 40.79
N ALA A 28 1.42 -20.23 41.29
CA ALA A 28 2.66 -19.89 40.55
C ALA A 28 2.85 -20.82 39.34
N ILE A 29 2.55 -22.10 39.45
CA ILE A 29 2.61 -23.09 38.37
C ILE A 29 1.59 -22.74 37.29
N ASP A 30 0.34 -22.39 37.65
CA ASP A 30 -0.71 -21.97 36.70
C ASP A 30 -0.35 -20.69 35.94
N ALA A 31 0.30 -19.73 36.61
CA ALA A 31 0.74 -18.47 35.98
C ALA A 31 1.89 -18.70 34.96
N GLU A 32 2.85 -19.55 35.29
CA GLU A 32 3.95 -19.92 34.39
C GLU A 32 3.47 -20.73 33.20
N GLU A 33 2.59 -21.70 33.42
CA GLU A 33 1.99 -22.52 32.37
C GLU A 33 1.11 -21.67 31.42
N THR A 34 0.35 -20.73 31.96
CA THR A 34 -0.43 -19.77 31.17
C THR A 34 0.48 -18.89 30.31
N GLY A 35 1.61 -18.41 30.84
CA GLY A 35 2.59 -17.62 30.10
C GLY A 35 3.27 -18.41 28.97
N LYS A 36 3.59 -19.70 29.20
CA LYS A 36 4.16 -20.61 28.18
C LYS A 36 3.12 -20.85 27.05
N ARG A 37 1.86 -21.08 27.39
CA ARG A 37 0.78 -21.30 26.41
C ARG A 37 0.52 -20.06 25.56
N GLU A 38 0.56 -18.86 26.15
CA GLU A 38 0.39 -17.61 25.40
C GLU A 38 1.56 -17.39 24.41
N ARG A 39 2.80 -17.65 24.82
CA ARG A 39 3.97 -17.57 23.92
C ARG A 39 3.89 -18.58 22.77
N TYR A 40 3.49 -19.82 23.07
CA TYR A 40 3.32 -20.84 22.04
C TYR A 40 2.25 -20.43 21.02
N PHE A 41 1.11 -19.93 21.49
CA PHE A 41 0.06 -19.41 20.59
C PHE A 41 0.57 -18.28 19.68
N GLU A 42 1.36 -17.37 20.22
CA GLU A 42 1.96 -16.27 19.44
C GLU A 42 2.92 -16.77 18.36
N ILE A 43 3.76 -17.73 18.69
CA ILE A 43 4.68 -18.35 17.72
C ILE A 43 3.88 -19.01 16.59
N VAL A 44 2.86 -19.80 16.94
CA VAL A 44 1.98 -20.45 15.95
C VAL A 44 1.26 -19.42 15.08
N LEU A 45 0.74 -18.35 15.68
CA LEU A 45 0.08 -17.28 14.93
C LEU A 45 1.03 -16.58 13.96
N MET A 46 2.23 -16.22 14.42
CA MET A 46 3.24 -15.59 13.55
C MET A 46 3.69 -16.51 12.42
N ALA A 47 3.89 -17.80 12.72
CA ALA A 47 4.21 -18.80 11.71
C ALA A 47 3.06 -18.96 10.68
N THR A 48 1.81 -18.94 11.15
CA THR A 48 0.63 -18.98 10.26
C THR A 48 0.53 -17.74 9.37
N LEU A 49 0.74 -16.54 9.92
CA LEU A 49 0.75 -15.30 9.14
C LEU A 49 1.88 -15.30 8.10
N LEU A 50 3.07 -15.75 8.50
CA LEU A 50 4.22 -15.89 7.59
C LEU A 50 3.91 -16.88 6.46
N ALA A 51 3.44 -18.08 6.80
CA ALA A 51 3.08 -19.12 5.82
C ALA A 51 1.97 -18.65 4.87
N PHE A 52 0.98 -17.94 5.40
CA PHE A 52 -0.09 -17.35 4.59
C PHE A 52 0.44 -16.27 3.64
N GLY A 53 1.31 -15.38 4.12
CA GLY A 53 1.94 -14.38 3.29
C GLY A 53 2.82 -14.99 2.18
N VAL A 54 3.59 -16.04 2.50
CA VAL A 54 4.36 -16.80 1.50
C VAL A 54 3.43 -17.44 0.47
N TYR A 55 2.33 -18.06 0.91
CA TYR A 55 1.33 -18.62 0.01
C TYR A 55 0.77 -17.56 -0.96
N GLN A 56 0.38 -16.38 -0.46
CA GLN A 56 -0.08 -15.28 -1.31
C GLN A 56 1.03 -14.82 -2.27
N SER A 57 2.26 -14.73 -1.80
CA SER A 57 3.41 -14.33 -2.61
C SER A 57 3.65 -15.30 -3.77
N VAL A 58 3.56 -16.59 -3.53
CA VAL A 58 3.70 -17.62 -4.58
C VAL A 58 2.53 -17.58 -5.56
N LEU A 59 1.30 -17.45 -5.03
CA LEU A 59 0.07 -17.45 -5.84
C LEU A 59 0.02 -16.27 -6.82
N TYR A 60 0.44 -15.09 -6.37
CA TYR A 60 0.35 -13.84 -7.14
C TYR A 60 1.68 -13.38 -7.72
N PHE A 61 2.73 -14.20 -7.66
CA PHE A 61 4.02 -13.88 -8.26
C PHE A 61 3.89 -13.70 -9.77
N GLY A 62 4.32 -12.54 -10.28
CA GLY A 62 4.24 -12.25 -11.70
C GLY A 62 2.82 -12.12 -12.26
N HIS A 63 1.82 -11.91 -11.41
CA HIS A 63 0.41 -11.78 -11.83
C HIS A 63 0.21 -10.58 -12.78
N THR A 64 0.77 -9.42 -12.46
CA THR A 64 0.72 -8.24 -13.33
C THR A 64 1.81 -8.34 -14.39
N VAL A 65 1.41 -8.51 -15.65
CA VAL A 65 2.36 -8.72 -16.77
C VAL A 65 3.11 -7.43 -17.11
N VAL A 66 2.42 -6.30 -17.09
CA VAL A 66 2.98 -4.98 -17.40
C VAL A 66 2.96 -4.11 -16.16
N PRO A 67 4.13 -3.64 -15.68
CA PRO A 67 4.18 -2.84 -14.47
C PRO A 67 3.64 -1.42 -14.72
N ILE A 68 3.24 -0.75 -13.62
CA ILE A 68 2.84 0.67 -13.67
C ILE A 68 3.98 1.54 -14.21
N SER A 69 3.62 2.65 -14.85
CA SER A 69 4.55 3.59 -15.52
C SER A 69 5.66 4.17 -14.63
N ASP A 70 5.52 4.13 -13.31
CA ASP A 70 6.56 4.59 -12.37
C ASP A 70 7.71 3.58 -12.22
N PHE A 71 7.48 2.30 -12.51
CA PHE A 71 8.44 1.22 -12.32
C PHE A 71 9.76 1.43 -13.09
N PRO A 72 9.76 1.78 -14.39
CA PRO A 72 11.00 2.02 -15.13
C PRO A 72 11.87 3.14 -14.54
N ASP A 73 11.23 4.22 -14.06
CA ASP A 73 11.94 5.33 -13.43
C ASP A 73 12.60 4.88 -12.11
N ILE A 74 11.91 4.03 -11.34
CA ILE A 74 12.44 3.48 -10.08
C ILE A 74 13.68 2.62 -10.36
N VAL A 75 13.57 1.68 -11.30
CA VAL A 75 14.67 0.76 -11.66
C VAL A 75 15.86 1.52 -12.22
N LYS A 76 15.62 2.51 -13.08
CA LYS A 76 16.67 3.34 -13.65
C LYS A 76 17.49 4.05 -12.59
N VAL A 77 16.85 4.63 -11.56
CA VAL A 77 17.55 5.24 -10.42
C VAL A 77 18.49 4.22 -9.75
N GLY A 78 18.04 2.97 -9.59
CA GLY A 78 18.86 1.91 -9.01
C GLY A 78 20.10 1.59 -9.85
N HIS A 79 19.94 1.40 -11.15
CA HIS A 79 21.06 1.10 -12.06
C HIS A 79 22.04 2.28 -12.20
N ASP A 80 21.53 3.52 -12.25
CA ASP A 80 22.38 4.72 -12.29
C ASP A 80 23.26 4.76 -11.02
N LEU A 81 22.70 4.52 -9.84
CA LEU A 81 23.46 4.50 -8.58
C LEU A 81 24.48 3.36 -8.52
N LEU A 82 24.14 2.16 -8.96
CA LEU A 82 25.08 1.03 -9.01
C LEU A 82 26.23 1.28 -10.01
N SER A 83 25.97 2.13 -11.01
CA SER A 83 26.98 2.58 -11.97
C SER A 83 27.74 3.84 -11.50
N PHE A 84 27.56 4.26 -10.23
CA PHE A 84 28.13 5.50 -9.64
C PHE A 84 27.73 6.76 -10.41
N LYS A 85 26.55 6.75 -11.05
CA LYS A 85 25.99 7.91 -11.74
C LYS A 85 24.86 8.50 -10.92
N LEU A 86 24.82 9.82 -10.83
CA LEU A 86 23.65 10.50 -10.27
C LEU A 86 22.49 10.40 -11.27
N PRO A 87 21.29 10.03 -10.82
CA PRO A 87 20.14 9.94 -11.71
C PRO A 87 19.80 11.32 -12.29
N VAL A 88 19.45 11.35 -13.58
CA VAL A 88 19.05 12.57 -14.28
C VAL A 88 17.75 13.14 -13.68
N ARG A 89 16.89 12.27 -13.13
CA ARG A 89 15.63 12.65 -12.50
C ARG A 89 15.59 12.17 -11.06
N PHE A 90 15.56 13.11 -10.13
CA PHE A 90 15.44 12.81 -8.69
C PHE A 90 13.98 12.70 -8.22
N LYS A 91 13.05 12.40 -9.12
CA LYS A 91 11.63 12.23 -8.79
C LYS A 91 11.40 11.06 -7.82
N GLN A 92 12.15 9.96 -7.98
CA GLN A 92 12.02 8.75 -7.19
C GLN A 92 13.10 8.70 -6.10
N ALA A 93 12.71 8.25 -4.90
CA ALA A 93 13.67 7.98 -3.83
C ALA A 93 14.48 6.71 -4.14
N PRO A 94 15.75 6.59 -3.70
CA PRO A 94 16.71 5.64 -4.27
C PRO A 94 16.60 4.20 -3.78
N VAL A 95 16.06 3.97 -2.57
CA VAL A 95 16.20 2.65 -1.90
C VAL A 95 15.51 1.53 -2.65
N VAL A 96 14.29 1.75 -3.17
CA VAL A 96 13.55 0.69 -3.87
C VAL A 96 14.25 0.32 -5.17
N GLY A 97 14.63 1.32 -5.97
CA GLY A 97 15.36 1.11 -7.22
C GLY A 97 16.68 0.38 -6.97
N LEU A 98 17.43 0.78 -5.92
CA LEU A 98 18.69 0.12 -5.56
C LEU A 98 18.48 -1.34 -5.18
N LEU A 99 17.47 -1.65 -4.35
CA LEU A 99 17.15 -3.04 -3.98
C LEU A 99 16.71 -3.87 -5.18
N GLN A 100 15.88 -3.33 -6.06
CA GLN A 100 15.45 -4.02 -7.28
C GLN A 100 16.62 -4.25 -8.24
N ALA A 101 17.46 -3.24 -8.47
CA ALA A 101 18.64 -3.36 -9.31
C ALA A 101 19.66 -4.38 -8.76
N LEU A 102 19.89 -4.42 -7.44
CA LEU A 102 20.73 -5.43 -6.82
C LEU A 102 20.17 -6.84 -7.00
N LEU A 103 18.86 -7.01 -6.80
CA LEU A 103 18.20 -8.30 -6.99
C LEU A 103 18.21 -8.73 -8.47
N SER A 104 18.13 -7.79 -9.42
CA SER A 104 18.12 -8.12 -10.84
C SER A 104 19.41 -8.81 -11.31
N TYR A 105 20.54 -8.57 -10.66
CA TYR A 105 21.79 -9.31 -10.93
C TYR A 105 21.75 -10.76 -10.44
N THR A 106 20.85 -11.10 -9.52
CA THR A 106 20.74 -12.45 -8.96
C THR A 106 19.65 -13.29 -9.63
N VAL A 107 18.67 -12.62 -10.27
CA VAL A 107 17.56 -13.27 -10.96
C VAL A 107 17.85 -13.30 -12.47
N GLY A 108 17.76 -14.46 -13.06
CA GLY A 108 17.89 -14.62 -14.52
C GLY A 108 16.58 -14.32 -15.26
N GLY A 109 16.59 -14.54 -16.58
CA GLY A 109 15.40 -14.45 -17.43
C GLY A 109 15.41 -13.26 -18.39
N GLN A 110 14.30 -13.10 -19.13
CA GLN A 110 14.19 -12.06 -20.17
C GLN A 110 14.06 -10.63 -19.58
N HIS A 111 13.45 -10.52 -18.41
CA HIS A 111 13.15 -9.25 -17.75
C HIS A 111 13.58 -9.29 -16.28
N PRO A 112 14.90 -9.29 -16.01
CA PRO A 112 15.42 -9.48 -14.65
C PRO A 112 14.96 -8.39 -13.67
N ASP A 113 14.85 -7.15 -14.10
CA ASP A 113 14.38 -6.04 -13.26
C ASP A 113 12.94 -6.24 -12.80
N LEU A 114 12.06 -6.66 -13.70
CA LEU A 114 10.66 -6.91 -13.38
C LEU A 114 10.52 -8.11 -12.41
N THR A 115 11.28 -9.18 -12.67
CA THR A 115 11.33 -10.35 -11.79
C THR A 115 11.88 -9.98 -10.41
N ALA A 116 12.90 -9.13 -10.34
CA ALA A 116 13.46 -8.60 -9.10
C ALA A 116 12.43 -7.77 -8.30
N GLY A 117 11.65 -6.95 -8.98
CA GLY A 117 10.59 -6.17 -8.36
C GLY A 117 9.50 -7.05 -7.73
N TRP A 118 9.04 -8.08 -8.45
CA TRP A 118 8.09 -9.07 -7.88
C TRP A 118 8.71 -9.85 -6.73
N LEU A 119 9.97 -10.25 -6.83
CA LEU A 119 10.67 -10.99 -5.79
C LEU A 119 10.81 -10.15 -4.52
N LEU A 120 11.16 -8.87 -4.65
CA LEU A 120 11.23 -7.95 -3.51
C LEU A 120 9.89 -7.88 -2.77
N ASN A 121 8.81 -7.68 -3.52
CA ASN A 121 7.47 -7.65 -2.95
C ASN A 121 7.09 -9.00 -2.31
N ALA A 122 7.41 -10.12 -2.96
CA ALA A 122 7.12 -11.46 -2.46
C ALA A 122 7.85 -11.78 -1.15
N ILE A 123 9.06 -11.26 -0.96
CA ILE A 123 9.82 -11.38 0.31
C ILE A 123 9.23 -10.48 1.40
N LEU A 124 8.89 -9.24 1.06
CA LEU A 124 8.46 -8.25 2.05
C LEU A 124 7.01 -8.45 2.50
N HIS A 125 6.14 -9.00 1.64
CA HIS A 125 4.73 -9.17 1.96
C HIS A 125 4.47 -10.06 3.20
N PRO A 126 5.02 -11.28 3.33
CA PRO A 126 4.85 -12.10 4.52
C PRO A 126 5.44 -11.46 5.77
N LEU A 127 6.54 -10.73 5.64
CA LEU A 127 7.14 -9.98 6.75
C LEU A 127 6.24 -8.82 7.21
N ASN A 128 5.55 -8.15 6.27
CA ASN A 128 4.56 -7.13 6.58
C ASN A 128 3.42 -7.71 7.43
N LEU A 129 2.91 -8.90 7.11
CA LEU A 129 1.84 -9.53 7.88
C LEU A 129 2.25 -9.81 9.33
N VAL A 130 3.48 -10.27 9.54
CA VAL A 130 4.04 -10.48 10.89
C VAL A 130 4.21 -9.15 11.62
N LEU A 131 4.76 -8.13 10.95
CA LEU A 131 4.97 -6.81 11.54
C LEU A 131 3.65 -6.11 11.90
N PHE A 132 2.60 -6.27 11.11
CA PHE A 132 1.26 -5.79 11.46
C PHE A 132 0.81 -6.32 12.83
N TYR A 133 0.94 -7.63 13.05
CA TYR A 133 0.62 -8.23 14.34
C TYR A 133 1.47 -7.67 15.48
N LEU A 134 2.80 -7.61 15.28
CA LEU A 134 3.75 -7.17 16.30
C LEU A 134 3.51 -5.71 16.71
N VAL A 135 3.26 -4.81 15.74
CA VAL A 135 2.94 -3.40 15.99
C VAL A 135 1.60 -3.26 16.71
N ALA A 136 0.56 -3.94 16.22
CA ALA A 136 -0.77 -3.88 16.80
C ALA A 136 -0.79 -4.43 18.24
N LYS A 137 -0.04 -5.51 18.51
CA LYS A 137 0.09 -6.09 19.84
C LYS A 137 0.60 -5.07 20.87
N ARG A 138 1.49 -4.16 20.47
CA ARG A 138 2.02 -3.10 21.35
C ARG A 138 0.97 -2.04 21.73
N ILE A 139 -0.14 -1.94 20.99
CA ILE A 139 -1.17 -0.90 21.15
C ILE A 139 -2.45 -1.49 21.73
N VAL A 140 -3.00 -2.52 21.09
CA VAL A 140 -4.30 -3.11 21.43
C VAL A 140 -4.20 -4.50 22.10
N GLY A 141 -2.99 -4.96 22.41
CA GLY A 141 -2.77 -6.21 23.15
C GLY A 141 -3.36 -7.43 22.40
N ARG A 142 -4.23 -8.19 23.08
CA ARG A 142 -4.83 -9.42 22.51
C ARG A 142 -5.72 -9.17 21.28
N ALA A 143 -6.28 -7.97 21.13
CA ALA A 143 -7.08 -7.62 19.95
C ALA A 143 -6.24 -7.50 18.66
N ALA A 144 -4.90 -7.52 18.76
CA ALA A 144 -3.99 -7.51 17.61
C ALA A 144 -4.22 -8.67 16.64
N VAL A 145 -4.75 -9.80 17.11
CA VAL A 145 -5.10 -10.94 16.25
C VAL A 145 -6.13 -10.52 15.20
N TRP A 146 -7.18 -9.82 15.61
CA TRP A 146 -8.21 -9.32 14.70
C TRP A 146 -7.65 -8.32 13.69
N PHE A 147 -6.76 -7.45 14.17
CA PHE A 147 -6.08 -6.50 13.30
C PHE A 147 -5.23 -7.22 12.24
N ALA A 148 -4.44 -8.23 12.64
CA ALA A 148 -3.61 -9.00 11.72
C ALA A 148 -4.45 -9.73 10.67
N ILE A 149 -5.62 -10.27 11.05
CA ILE A 149 -6.57 -10.88 10.13
C ILE A 149 -7.06 -9.84 9.11
N ILE A 150 -7.53 -8.66 9.56
CA ILE A 150 -7.99 -7.59 8.67
C ILE A 150 -6.89 -7.17 7.70
N ALA A 151 -5.65 -7.04 8.19
CA ALA A 151 -4.50 -6.66 7.36
C ALA A 151 -4.14 -7.74 6.33
N ALA A 152 -4.12 -9.00 6.74
CA ALA A 152 -3.80 -10.14 5.87
C ALA A 152 -4.81 -10.32 4.73
N LEU A 153 -6.04 -9.85 4.94
CA LEU A 153 -7.16 -10.01 4.02
C LEU A 153 -7.43 -8.75 3.21
N ASN A 154 -6.63 -7.72 3.41
CA ASN A 154 -6.77 -6.49 2.68
C ASN A 154 -6.40 -6.70 1.20
N HIS A 155 -7.38 -6.58 0.31
CA HIS A 155 -7.20 -6.79 -1.13
C HIS A 155 -6.22 -5.81 -1.77
N TRP A 156 -6.11 -4.59 -1.22
CA TRP A 156 -5.12 -3.62 -1.67
C TRP A 156 -3.70 -4.02 -1.29
N GLY A 157 -3.51 -4.73 -0.17
CA GLY A 157 -2.23 -5.34 0.18
C GLY A 157 -1.80 -6.38 -0.85
N ILE A 158 -2.76 -7.19 -1.35
CA ILE A 158 -2.49 -8.16 -2.42
C ILE A 158 -2.23 -7.44 -3.75
N TYR A 159 -2.99 -6.39 -4.08
CA TYR A 159 -2.70 -5.56 -5.26
C TYR A 159 -1.27 -5.01 -5.21
N MET A 160 -0.82 -4.48 -4.05
CA MET A 160 0.55 -4.00 -3.89
C MET A 160 1.60 -5.12 -4.03
N LEU A 161 1.26 -6.36 -3.67
CA LEU A 161 2.13 -7.52 -3.89
C LEU A 161 2.36 -7.77 -5.39
N THR A 162 1.33 -7.57 -6.22
CA THR A 162 1.43 -7.81 -7.67
C THR A 162 2.14 -6.70 -8.44
N GLU A 163 2.16 -5.47 -7.90
CA GLU A 163 2.77 -4.31 -8.54
C GLU A 163 4.20 -4.09 -8.01
N PRO A 164 5.24 -4.12 -8.87
CA PRO A 164 6.64 -4.01 -8.46
C PRO A 164 7.06 -2.56 -8.17
N ILE A 165 6.32 -1.88 -7.30
CA ILE A 165 6.50 -0.47 -6.93
C ILE A 165 6.87 -0.32 -5.46
N MET A 166 7.00 0.92 -4.98
CA MET A 166 7.58 1.23 -3.67
C MET A 166 6.66 0.98 -2.46
N GLU A 167 5.35 0.80 -2.66
CA GLU A 167 4.37 0.78 -1.58
C GLU A 167 4.56 -0.38 -0.60
N THR A 168 4.87 -1.59 -1.09
CA THR A 168 5.14 -2.76 -0.24
C THR A 168 6.39 -2.55 0.62
N THR A 169 7.43 -1.95 0.03
CA THR A 169 8.69 -1.63 0.72
C THR A 169 8.49 -0.49 1.74
N LEU A 170 7.72 0.55 1.38
CA LEU A 170 7.36 1.63 2.30
C LEU A 170 6.60 1.10 3.52
N LEU A 171 5.65 0.21 3.28
CA LEU A 171 4.88 -0.42 4.34
C LEU A 171 5.78 -1.21 5.29
N PHE A 172 6.71 -2.00 4.74
CA PHE A 172 7.66 -2.79 5.54
C PHE A 172 8.51 -1.91 6.45
N PHE A 173 9.20 -0.91 5.90
CA PHE A 173 10.07 -0.07 6.70
C PHE A 173 9.30 0.85 7.66
N SER A 174 8.09 1.27 7.30
CA SER A 174 7.21 2.00 8.22
C SER A 174 6.79 1.15 9.42
N LEU A 175 6.32 -0.07 9.19
CA LEU A 175 5.96 -1.01 10.25
C LEU A 175 7.16 -1.38 11.13
N LEU A 176 8.31 -1.64 10.52
CA LEU A 176 9.56 -1.91 11.24
C LEU A 176 9.95 -0.71 12.10
N THR A 177 9.86 0.50 11.58
CA THR A 177 10.15 1.74 12.33
C THR A 177 9.22 1.86 13.54
N PHE A 178 7.92 1.68 13.38
CA PHE A 178 6.98 1.72 14.51
C PHE A 178 7.24 0.63 15.53
N TYR A 179 7.54 -0.58 15.08
CA TYR A 179 7.91 -1.69 15.97
C TYR A 179 9.14 -1.33 16.82
N LEU A 180 10.16 -0.75 16.19
CA LEU A 180 11.39 -0.32 16.86
C LEU A 180 11.16 0.87 17.82
N ILE A 181 10.34 1.86 17.42
CA ILE A 181 9.95 2.97 18.32
C ILE A 181 9.23 2.41 19.56
N PHE A 182 8.24 1.52 19.37
CA PHE A 182 7.49 0.94 20.48
C PHE A 182 8.31 -0.02 21.34
N SER A 183 9.38 -0.57 20.81
CA SER A 183 10.37 -1.36 21.52
C SER A 183 11.49 -0.50 22.16
N ARG A 184 11.45 0.84 21.98
CA ARG A 184 12.48 1.79 22.44
C ARG A 184 13.88 1.47 21.93
N SER A 185 13.98 0.95 20.72
CA SER A 185 15.25 0.65 20.08
C SER A 185 15.76 1.87 19.31
N ARG A 186 17.03 2.21 19.47
CA ARG A 186 17.68 3.31 18.73
C ARG A 186 17.75 3.05 17.22
N TRP A 187 17.66 1.80 16.80
CA TRP A 187 17.58 1.42 15.39
C TRP A 187 16.33 1.99 14.68
N CYS A 188 15.35 2.52 15.45
CA CYS A 188 14.20 3.22 14.85
C CYS A 188 14.61 4.40 13.97
N TYR A 189 15.71 5.11 14.31
CA TYR A 189 16.21 6.23 13.50
C TYR A 189 16.81 5.75 12.18
N VAL A 190 17.53 4.63 12.19
CA VAL A 190 18.04 4.02 10.95
C VAL A 190 16.88 3.55 10.08
N ALA A 191 15.92 2.84 10.64
CA ALA A 191 14.74 2.38 9.90
C ALA A 191 13.91 3.56 9.34
N ALA A 192 13.74 4.64 10.12
CA ALA A 192 13.06 5.86 9.67
C ALA A 192 13.82 6.56 8.53
N SER A 193 15.14 6.63 8.60
CA SER A 193 15.99 7.17 7.54
C SER A 193 15.85 6.36 6.25
N VAL A 194 15.91 5.02 6.34
CA VAL A 194 15.66 4.14 5.19
C VAL A 194 14.26 4.34 4.64
N THR A 195 13.24 4.45 5.51
CA THR A 195 11.85 4.70 5.08
C THR A 195 11.74 6.02 4.29
N THR A 196 12.46 7.07 4.74
CA THR A 196 12.51 8.35 4.05
C THR A 196 13.15 8.22 2.67
N MET A 197 14.15 7.35 2.53
CA MET A 197 14.81 7.05 1.26
C MET A 197 14.05 6.02 0.40
N VAL A 198 12.96 5.44 0.90
CA VAL A 198 11.95 4.71 0.13
C VAL A 198 10.93 5.69 -0.45
N ARG A 199 10.43 6.60 0.39
CA ARG A 199 9.53 7.71 0.02
C ARG A 199 9.72 8.87 0.99
N TYR A 200 9.72 10.08 0.48
CA TYR A 200 10.00 11.32 1.23
C TYR A 200 9.07 11.52 2.43
N GLU A 201 7.83 11.03 2.34
CA GLU A 201 6.85 11.07 3.42
C GLU A 201 7.29 10.29 4.67
N GLY A 202 8.23 9.37 4.50
CA GLY A 202 8.87 8.65 5.60
C GLY A 202 9.61 9.55 6.59
N ALA A 203 9.95 10.80 6.21
CA ALA A 203 10.57 11.79 7.10
C ALA A 203 9.74 12.06 8.37
N ALA A 204 8.41 11.96 8.28
CA ALA A 204 7.53 12.10 9.42
C ALA A 204 7.77 11.02 10.50
N LEU A 205 8.36 9.86 10.14
CA LEU A 205 8.75 8.83 11.13
C LEU A 205 9.97 9.22 11.95
N ILE A 206 10.91 9.99 11.38
CA ILE A 206 12.04 10.55 12.13
C ILE A 206 11.50 11.48 13.22
N VAL A 207 10.54 12.35 12.85
CA VAL A 207 9.86 13.25 13.80
C VAL A 207 9.10 12.45 14.85
N ALA A 208 8.38 11.40 14.45
CA ALA A 208 7.64 10.54 15.38
C ALA A 208 8.57 9.84 16.39
N ALA A 209 9.72 9.32 15.95
CA ALA A 209 10.73 8.72 16.81
C ALA A 209 11.33 9.74 17.79
N PHE A 210 11.68 10.93 17.28
CA PHE A 210 12.23 12.01 18.11
C PHE A 210 11.26 12.47 19.18
N VAL A 211 9.99 12.76 18.83
CA VAL A 211 8.97 13.18 19.79
C VAL A 211 8.75 12.10 20.85
N MET A 212 8.74 10.82 20.46
CA MET A 212 8.58 9.72 21.40
C MET A 212 9.74 9.66 22.42
N ASP A 213 10.97 9.86 21.95
CA ASP A 213 12.14 9.91 22.82
C ASP A 213 12.13 11.14 23.73
N MET A 214 11.74 12.31 23.23
CA MET A 214 11.60 13.53 24.03
C MET A 214 10.59 13.37 25.18
N ILE A 215 9.51 12.63 24.96
CA ILE A 215 8.50 12.35 25.97
C ILE A 215 9.03 11.38 27.05
N HIS A 216 9.83 10.38 26.63
CA HIS A 216 10.27 9.31 27.53
C HIS A 216 11.56 9.62 28.27
N TYR A 217 12.50 10.33 27.65
CA TYR A 217 13.78 10.63 28.25
C TYR A 217 13.70 11.81 29.24
N LYS A 218 14.15 11.57 30.46
CA LYS A 218 14.16 12.58 31.51
C LYS A 218 15.48 13.32 31.57
N SER A 219 16.59 12.66 31.23
CA SER A 219 17.92 13.25 31.30
C SER A 219 18.21 14.14 30.09
N LYS A 220 18.91 15.27 30.33
CA LYS A 220 19.36 16.17 29.27
C LYS A 220 20.27 15.44 28.25
N GLN A 221 21.12 14.56 28.74
CA GLN A 221 22.06 13.83 27.89
C GLN A 221 21.35 12.87 26.92
N GLU A 222 20.31 12.15 27.38
CA GLU A 222 19.51 11.28 26.50
C GLU A 222 18.74 12.08 25.44
N ARG A 223 18.19 13.25 25.80
CA ARG A 223 17.52 14.14 24.85
C ARG A 223 18.47 14.68 23.79
N ILE A 224 19.70 15.07 24.18
CA ILE A 224 20.73 15.47 23.21
C ILE A 224 21.08 14.32 22.26
N ARG A 225 21.25 13.10 22.79
CA ARG A 225 21.49 11.92 21.94
C ARG A 225 20.35 11.66 20.97
N ALA A 226 19.07 11.75 21.41
CA ALA A 226 17.92 11.60 20.54
C ALA A 226 17.90 12.68 19.43
N PHE A 227 18.25 13.92 19.77
CA PHE A 227 18.40 14.99 18.77
C PHE A 227 19.51 14.65 17.75
N LEU A 228 20.68 14.21 18.22
CA LEU A 228 21.77 13.82 17.32
C LEU A 228 21.38 12.64 16.40
N TYR A 229 20.71 11.61 16.95
CA TYR A 229 20.23 10.50 16.11
C TYR A 229 19.20 10.94 15.09
N SER A 230 18.28 11.85 15.45
CA SER A 230 17.30 12.37 14.48
C SER A 230 17.99 13.23 13.41
N ALA A 231 18.96 14.07 13.79
CA ALA A 231 19.74 14.84 12.84
C ALA A 231 20.52 13.93 11.88
N LEU A 232 21.21 12.90 12.39
CA LEU A 232 21.91 11.92 11.54
C LEU A 232 20.95 11.17 10.62
N ALA A 233 19.75 10.83 11.08
CA ALA A 233 18.75 10.15 10.26
C ALA A 233 18.24 11.01 9.10
N THR A 234 18.33 12.35 9.19
CA THR A 234 17.93 13.26 8.09
C THR A 234 19.03 13.47 7.06
N VAL A 235 20.31 13.13 7.37
CA VAL A 235 21.45 13.39 6.48
C VAL A 235 21.27 12.74 5.10
N PRO A 236 20.88 11.46 4.96
CA PRO A 236 20.69 10.87 3.63
C PRO A 236 19.67 11.62 2.79
N LEU A 237 18.55 12.05 3.40
CA LEU A 237 17.55 12.87 2.71
C LEU A 237 18.13 14.22 2.29
N ALA A 238 18.86 14.90 3.17
CA ALA A 238 19.45 16.20 2.87
C ALA A 238 20.45 16.09 1.71
N LEU A 239 21.32 15.06 1.70
CA LEU A 239 22.26 14.81 0.61
C LEU A 239 21.52 14.50 -0.70
N TRP A 240 20.45 13.71 -0.66
CA TRP A 240 19.64 13.40 -1.82
C TRP A 240 18.95 14.65 -2.39
N MET A 241 18.37 15.48 -1.51
CA MET A 241 17.75 16.75 -1.91
C MET A 241 18.76 17.74 -2.45
N LEU A 242 19.98 17.79 -1.88
CA LEU A 242 21.07 18.62 -2.42
C LEU A 242 21.43 18.18 -3.84
N GLY A 243 21.58 16.89 -4.09
CA GLY A 243 21.79 16.34 -5.44
C GLY A 243 20.66 16.75 -6.40
N THR A 244 19.43 16.76 -5.93
CA THR A 244 18.26 17.25 -6.69
C THR A 244 18.40 18.73 -7.06
N ILE A 245 18.80 19.58 -6.12
CA ILE A 245 18.96 21.03 -6.34
C ILE A 245 20.10 21.32 -7.33
N ILE A 246 21.22 20.61 -7.21
CA ILE A 246 22.37 20.76 -8.10
C ILE A 246 22.00 20.40 -9.55
N ASN A 247 21.20 19.37 -9.74
CA ASN A 247 20.78 18.88 -11.07
C ASN A 247 19.45 19.51 -11.55
N TRP A 248 18.98 20.58 -10.93
CA TRP A 248 17.69 21.25 -11.25
C TRP A 248 17.54 21.69 -12.70
N GLN A 249 18.62 21.88 -13.42
CA GLN A 249 18.60 22.29 -14.83
C GLN A 249 18.22 21.18 -15.81
N SER A 250 18.09 19.94 -15.35
CA SER A 250 17.64 18.83 -16.20
C SER A 250 16.13 18.90 -16.44
N GLU A 251 15.72 18.93 -17.69
CA GLU A 251 14.33 18.85 -18.13
C GLU A 251 13.58 17.67 -17.48
N GLY A 252 12.68 17.93 -16.58
CA GLY A 252 11.78 16.87 -16.13
C GLY A 252 11.34 16.89 -14.70
N GLY A 253 10.49 17.84 -14.37
CA GLY A 253 9.52 17.76 -13.27
C GLY A 253 10.07 17.33 -11.92
N HIS A 254 10.48 18.29 -11.12
CA HIS A 254 10.78 18.08 -9.73
C HIS A 254 9.51 17.61 -8.99
N TYR A 255 9.63 16.73 -7.98
CA TYR A 255 8.47 16.31 -7.17
C TYR A 255 7.74 17.51 -6.54
N LEU A 256 8.48 18.57 -6.19
CA LEU A 256 7.93 19.82 -5.70
C LEU A 256 7.15 20.59 -6.77
N ASP A 257 7.55 20.51 -8.04
CA ASP A 257 6.82 21.12 -9.15
C ASP A 257 5.45 20.46 -9.33
N VAL A 258 5.37 19.14 -9.11
CA VAL A 258 4.10 18.41 -9.13
C VAL A 258 3.17 18.89 -8.00
N LEU A 259 3.71 19.22 -6.82
CA LEU A 259 2.94 19.69 -5.68
C LEU A 259 2.53 21.15 -5.78
N PHE A 260 3.40 22.00 -6.34
CA PHE A 260 3.25 23.46 -6.28
C PHE A 260 3.01 24.13 -7.63
N SER A 261 3.22 23.45 -8.78
CA SER A 261 3.00 24.09 -10.07
C SER A 261 1.50 24.14 -10.42
N LYS A 262 1.04 25.37 -10.65
CA LYS A 262 -0.29 25.61 -11.21
C LYS A 262 -0.45 25.03 -12.63
N GLU A 263 0.66 24.87 -13.37
CA GLU A 263 0.67 24.31 -14.73
C GLU A 263 0.46 22.79 -14.71
N TYR A 264 1.07 22.08 -13.77
CA TYR A 264 0.83 20.66 -13.60
C TYR A 264 -0.62 20.39 -13.18
N SER A 265 -1.18 21.25 -12.31
CA SER A 265 -2.60 21.15 -11.95
C SER A 265 -3.54 21.46 -13.12
N LYS A 266 -3.16 22.39 -14.03
CA LYS A 266 -3.93 22.70 -15.24
C LYS A 266 -3.82 21.60 -16.31
N ALA A 267 -2.64 20.99 -16.47
CA ALA A 267 -2.45 19.89 -17.41
C ALA A 267 -3.30 18.65 -17.08
N PHE A 268 -3.70 18.53 -15.82
CA PHE A 268 -4.51 17.42 -15.33
C PHE A 268 -5.90 17.85 -14.82
N ALA A 269 -6.31 19.09 -15.09
CA ALA A 269 -7.59 19.62 -14.64
C ALA A 269 -8.74 19.26 -15.59
N GLU A 270 -9.53 18.25 -15.18
CA GLU A 270 -11.00 18.41 -15.26
C GLU A 270 -11.40 19.49 -14.25
N PRO A 271 -12.59 20.09 -14.39
CA PRO A 271 -13.01 21.16 -13.48
C PRO A 271 -12.78 20.76 -12.03
N VAL A 272 -11.95 21.54 -11.35
CA VAL A 272 -11.38 21.31 -10.01
C VAL A 272 -12.50 21.18 -8.93
N GLU A 273 -13.72 21.58 -9.25
CA GLU A 273 -14.84 21.69 -8.31
C GLU A 273 -15.25 20.36 -7.63
N ASN A 274 -14.86 19.20 -8.20
CA ASN A 274 -15.30 17.91 -7.65
C ASN A 274 -14.14 16.99 -7.16
N ARG A 275 -12.87 17.41 -7.21
CA ARG A 275 -11.75 16.44 -7.13
C ARG A 275 -10.93 16.41 -5.86
N THR A 276 -10.79 17.49 -5.13
CA THR A 276 -9.81 17.62 -4.06
C THR A 276 -10.44 17.94 -2.71
N GLY A 277 -11.35 17.10 -2.26
CA GLY A 277 -11.89 17.28 -0.91
C GLY A 277 -11.28 16.27 0.06
N ILE A 278 -10.89 16.70 1.25
CA ILE A 278 -10.53 15.82 2.38
C ILE A 278 -11.54 14.68 2.53
N LEU A 279 -12.84 14.94 2.31
CA LEU A 279 -13.90 13.94 2.35
C LEU A 279 -13.72 12.82 1.32
N ARG A 280 -13.19 13.14 0.14
CA ARG A 280 -12.89 12.12 -0.89
C ARG A 280 -11.74 11.22 -0.44
N HIS A 281 -10.67 11.80 0.11
CA HIS A 281 -9.55 11.03 0.64
C HIS A 281 -9.94 10.19 1.86
N ILE A 282 -10.80 10.69 2.74
CA ILE A 282 -11.43 9.89 3.81
C ILE A 282 -12.22 8.72 3.20
N SER A 283 -12.97 8.96 2.11
CA SER A 283 -13.71 7.90 1.42
C SER A 283 -12.80 6.86 0.80
N LEU A 284 -11.69 7.27 0.20
CA LEU A 284 -10.69 6.35 -0.35
C LEU A 284 -10.00 5.54 0.75
N LEU A 285 -9.57 6.18 1.82
CA LEU A 285 -8.98 5.51 2.99
C LEU A 285 -9.94 4.47 3.57
N TRP A 286 -11.22 4.82 3.66
CA TRP A 286 -12.28 3.91 4.06
C TRP A 286 -12.40 2.73 3.09
N SER A 287 -12.45 2.99 1.79
CA SER A 287 -12.59 1.94 0.77
C SER A 287 -11.41 0.96 0.78
N VAL A 288 -10.20 1.46 1.03
CA VAL A 288 -8.99 0.64 1.15
C VAL A 288 -9.02 -0.23 2.39
N GLY A 289 -9.42 0.32 3.55
CA GLY A 289 -9.35 -0.38 4.83
C GLY A 289 -10.51 -1.34 5.10
N PHE A 290 -11.71 -0.97 4.67
CA PHE A 290 -12.94 -1.62 5.15
C PHE A 290 -13.86 -2.19 4.06
N ARG A 291 -13.66 -1.81 2.80
CA ARG A 291 -14.51 -2.29 1.68
C ARG A 291 -14.60 -3.81 1.56
N PRO A 292 -13.53 -4.59 1.82
CA PRO A 292 -13.63 -6.05 1.74
C PRO A 292 -14.67 -6.65 2.68
N LEU A 293 -14.99 -5.95 3.78
CA LEU A 293 -15.96 -6.40 4.76
C LEU A 293 -17.42 -6.05 4.38
N LEU A 294 -17.63 -5.22 3.35
CA LEU A 294 -18.91 -4.57 3.10
C LEU A 294 -19.41 -4.65 1.65
N SER A 295 -18.72 -5.33 0.74
CA SER A 295 -19.03 -5.35 -0.69
C SER A 295 -20.17 -6.29 -1.12
N ALA A 296 -21.04 -6.69 -0.21
CA ALA A 296 -22.29 -7.39 -0.56
C ALA A 296 -23.27 -6.41 -1.21
N GLY A 297 -23.66 -6.65 -2.48
CA GLY A 297 -24.35 -5.71 -3.35
C GLY A 297 -25.78 -5.31 -2.95
N GLY A 298 -26.26 -4.22 -3.58
CA GLY A 298 -27.62 -3.68 -3.51
C GLY A 298 -27.72 -2.34 -2.76
N ASP A 299 -28.85 -1.65 -2.90
CA ASP A 299 -29.09 -0.30 -2.31
C ASP A 299 -29.03 -0.31 -0.76
N SER A 300 -29.46 -1.39 -0.13
CA SER A 300 -29.29 -1.60 1.31
C SER A 300 -27.83 -1.64 1.75
N ALA A 301 -26.92 -2.09 0.88
CA ALA A 301 -25.50 -2.08 1.14
C ALA A 301 -24.89 -0.67 1.10
N ALA A 302 -25.44 0.23 0.28
CA ALA A 302 -24.99 1.62 0.22
C ALA A 302 -25.31 2.38 1.52
N ALA A 303 -26.49 2.17 2.10
CA ALA A 303 -26.89 2.76 3.40
C ALA A 303 -26.02 2.21 4.55
N LEU A 304 -25.80 0.88 4.58
CA LEU A 304 -24.93 0.23 5.57
C LEU A 304 -23.48 0.71 5.42
N ALA A 305 -22.99 0.88 4.21
CA ALA A 305 -21.65 1.42 3.95
C ALA A 305 -21.50 2.86 4.45
N LYS A 306 -22.51 3.72 4.28
CA LYS A 306 -22.51 5.08 4.83
C LYS A 306 -22.50 5.07 6.35
N LEU A 307 -23.34 4.25 6.98
CA LEU A 307 -23.42 4.14 8.44
C LEU A 307 -22.11 3.64 9.04
N THR A 308 -21.56 2.57 8.49
CA THR A 308 -20.30 1.99 8.96
C THR A 308 -19.12 2.92 8.74
N LYS A 309 -19.09 3.68 7.65
CA LYS A 309 -18.10 4.74 7.40
C LYS A 309 -18.17 5.82 8.48
N SER A 310 -19.36 6.33 8.77
CA SER A 310 -19.56 7.34 9.81
C SER A 310 -19.16 6.81 11.19
N ALA A 311 -19.54 5.58 11.52
CA ALA A 311 -19.18 4.93 12.77
C ALA A 311 -17.64 4.76 12.91
N ALA A 312 -16.94 4.40 11.82
CA ALA A 312 -15.48 4.30 11.87
C ALA A 312 -14.80 5.66 12.02
N VAL A 313 -15.27 6.70 11.34
CA VAL A 313 -14.75 8.07 11.50
C VAL A 313 -14.93 8.52 12.95
N LEU A 314 -16.11 8.35 13.52
CA LEU A 314 -16.37 8.71 14.92
C LEU A 314 -15.49 7.89 15.89
N THR A 315 -15.32 6.60 15.63
CA THR A 315 -14.48 5.72 16.45
C THR A 315 -13.00 6.08 16.32
N PHE A 316 -12.55 6.44 15.13
CA PHE A 316 -11.19 6.95 14.90
C PHE A 316 -10.94 8.26 15.67
N LEU A 317 -11.85 9.22 15.57
CA LEU A 317 -11.74 10.49 16.29
C LEU A 317 -11.75 10.27 17.80
N PHE A 318 -12.69 9.44 18.29
CA PHE A 318 -12.74 9.08 19.71
C PHE A 318 -11.44 8.40 20.17
N GLY A 319 -10.96 7.40 19.43
CA GLY A 319 -9.72 6.69 19.75
C GLY A 319 -8.50 7.62 19.77
N SER A 320 -8.42 8.55 18.83
CA SER A 320 -7.36 9.57 18.77
C SER A 320 -7.41 10.51 19.97
N ILE A 321 -8.56 11.12 20.23
CA ILE A 321 -8.75 12.08 21.35
C ILE A 321 -8.55 11.37 22.69
N TYR A 322 -9.20 10.23 22.90
CA TYR A 322 -9.07 9.46 24.14
C TYR A 322 -7.63 9.01 24.38
N GLY A 323 -6.95 8.56 23.32
CA GLY A 323 -5.54 8.18 23.39
C GLY A 323 -4.64 9.35 23.82
N MET A 324 -4.85 10.54 23.27
CA MET A 324 -4.12 11.75 23.67
C MET A 324 -4.43 12.15 25.10
N LEU A 325 -5.69 12.22 25.50
CA LEU A 325 -6.12 12.59 26.85
C LEU A 325 -5.60 11.62 27.93
N LYS A 326 -5.56 10.31 27.61
CA LYS A 326 -5.00 9.28 28.50
C LYS A 326 -3.49 9.10 28.38
N ARG A 327 -2.80 10.05 27.70
CA ARG A 327 -1.34 10.04 27.46
C ARG A 327 -0.84 8.71 26.91
N ARG A 328 -1.62 8.10 25.98
CA ARG A 328 -1.24 6.90 25.25
C ARG A 328 -0.30 7.29 24.10
N TRP A 329 0.96 7.55 24.44
CA TRP A 329 1.95 8.13 23.54
C TRP A 329 2.13 7.36 22.21
N LYS A 330 1.87 6.05 22.21
CA LYS A 330 1.89 5.24 20.99
C LYS A 330 0.84 5.69 19.98
N ILE A 331 -0.35 6.13 20.42
CA ILE A 331 -1.37 6.69 19.53
C ILE A 331 -0.89 8.02 18.95
N LEU A 332 -0.31 8.89 19.79
CA LEU A 332 0.28 10.14 19.32
C LEU A 332 1.36 9.88 18.26
N THR A 333 2.24 8.89 18.48
CA THR A 333 3.29 8.51 17.51
C THR A 333 2.71 8.10 16.16
N LEU A 334 1.62 7.32 16.15
CA LEU A 334 0.91 6.98 14.92
C LEU A 334 0.33 8.22 14.23
N LEU A 335 -0.25 9.15 14.98
CA LEU A 335 -0.86 10.36 14.44
C LEU A 335 0.19 11.33 13.88
N ILE A 336 1.37 11.45 14.48
CA ILE A 336 2.48 12.29 13.99
C ILE A 336 2.91 11.86 12.57
N PHE A 337 2.83 10.57 12.26
CA PHE A 337 3.10 10.10 10.90
C PHE A 337 1.85 10.20 10.01
N PHE A 338 0.71 9.72 10.51
CA PHE A 338 -0.51 9.60 9.72
C PHE A 338 -1.04 10.95 9.22
N VAL A 339 -1.07 11.96 10.09
CA VAL A 339 -1.69 13.26 9.75
C VAL A 339 -0.91 13.99 8.65
N PRO A 340 0.42 14.20 8.75
CA PRO A 340 1.17 14.82 7.66
C PRO A 340 1.10 14.02 6.36
N TYR A 341 1.20 12.68 6.43
CA TYR A 341 1.09 11.80 5.27
C TYR A 341 -0.27 11.98 4.58
N PHE A 342 -1.35 11.91 5.36
CA PHE A 342 -2.70 12.05 4.84
C PHE A 342 -2.95 13.43 4.22
N LEU A 343 -2.53 14.51 4.90
CA LEU A 343 -2.69 15.88 4.41
C LEU A 343 -1.89 16.13 3.13
N LEU A 344 -0.66 15.63 3.04
CA LEU A 344 0.16 15.73 1.85
C LEU A 344 -0.56 15.11 0.64
N HIS A 345 -1.10 13.90 0.81
CA HIS A 345 -1.82 13.22 -0.27
C HIS A 345 -3.22 13.83 -0.53
N ALA A 346 -3.85 14.43 0.49
CA ALA A 346 -5.11 15.16 0.31
C ALA A 346 -4.92 16.46 -0.50
N ALA A 347 -3.73 17.04 -0.44
CA ALA A 347 -3.34 18.19 -1.26
C ALA A 347 -2.93 17.78 -2.69
N TYR A 348 -2.64 16.49 -2.92
CA TYR A 348 -2.23 16.00 -4.24
C TYR A 348 -3.44 15.92 -5.19
N PRO A 349 -3.30 16.41 -6.44
CA PRO A 349 -4.42 16.51 -7.38
C PRO A 349 -5.00 15.15 -7.83
N TYR A 350 -4.28 14.05 -7.57
CA TYR A 350 -4.71 12.71 -7.92
C TYR A 350 -5.05 11.88 -6.69
N PRO A 351 -6.33 11.62 -6.44
CA PRO A 351 -6.75 10.76 -5.35
C PRO A 351 -6.52 9.29 -5.71
N LEU A 352 -5.28 8.82 -5.64
CA LEU A 352 -4.94 7.43 -5.93
C LEU A 352 -5.14 6.57 -4.67
N GLN A 353 -5.85 5.48 -4.83
CA GLN A 353 -6.10 4.51 -3.75
C GLN A 353 -4.80 3.92 -3.19
N ARG A 354 -3.78 3.72 -4.03
CA ARG A 354 -2.48 3.18 -3.65
C ARG A 354 -1.79 3.99 -2.53
N PHE A 355 -1.96 5.31 -2.49
CA PHE A 355 -1.38 6.14 -1.43
C PHE A 355 -1.99 5.86 -0.07
N HIS A 356 -3.27 5.50 -0.02
CA HIS A 356 -3.95 5.18 1.23
C HIS A 356 -3.66 3.75 1.72
N THR A 357 -3.17 2.87 0.83
CA THR A 357 -2.85 1.48 1.17
C THR A 357 -1.70 1.37 2.17
N THR A 358 -0.77 2.32 2.15
CA THR A 358 0.38 2.32 3.07
C THR A 358 0.05 2.80 4.48
N VAL A 359 -1.10 3.47 4.68
CA VAL A 359 -1.49 4.08 5.97
C VAL A 359 -2.86 3.66 6.51
N PHE A 360 -3.68 2.92 5.72
CA PHE A 360 -5.01 2.48 6.15
C PHE A 360 -4.97 1.73 7.48
N TRP A 361 -3.92 0.95 7.70
CA TRP A 361 -3.73 0.14 8.89
C TRP A 361 -3.67 0.98 10.17
N ILE A 362 -3.14 2.21 10.09
CA ILE A 362 -3.12 3.14 11.23
C ILE A 362 -4.55 3.52 11.60
N ALA A 363 -5.37 3.86 10.61
CA ALA A 363 -6.76 4.21 10.84
C ALA A 363 -7.54 3.02 11.44
N VAL A 364 -7.37 1.81 10.91
CA VAL A 364 -7.99 0.58 11.45
C VAL A 364 -7.53 0.33 12.87
N LEU A 365 -6.24 0.46 13.15
CA LEU A 365 -5.68 0.21 14.48
C LEU A 365 -6.19 1.21 15.52
N ILE A 366 -6.30 2.49 15.15
CA ILE A 366 -6.88 3.54 16.03
C ILE A 366 -8.38 3.29 16.24
N CYS A 367 -9.12 2.84 15.22
CA CYS A 367 -10.52 2.42 15.39
C CYS A 367 -10.65 1.26 16.37
N LEU A 368 -9.83 0.22 16.26
CA LEU A 368 -9.84 -0.91 17.19
C LEU A 368 -9.51 -0.48 18.62
N PHE A 369 -8.53 0.41 18.78
CA PHE A 369 -8.20 1.00 20.06
C PHE A 369 -9.37 1.83 20.61
N GLY A 370 -10.04 2.62 19.76
CA GLY A 370 -11.24 3.40 20.12
C GLY A 370 -12.39 2.49 20.59
N MET A 371 -12.71 1.44 19.85
CA MET A 371 -13.73 0.46 20.23
C MET A 371 -13.39 -0.21 21.57
N GLN A 372 -12.14 -0.64 21.75
CA GLN A 372 -11.69 -1.24 22.99
C GLN A 372 -11.80 -0.26 24.17
N SER A 373 -11.52 1.02 23.94
CA SER A 373 -11.60 2.08 24.95
C SER A 373 -13.06 2.39 25.32
N ILE A 374 -13.96 2.50 24.34
CA ILE A 374 -15.40 2.65 24.57
C ILE A 374 -15.91 1.48 25.40
N TRP A 375 -15.56 0.26 25.02
CA TRP A 375 -15.94 -0.95 25.75
C TRP A 375 -15.44 -0.96 27.19
N SER A 376 -14.19 -0.56 27.42
CA SER A 376 -13.60 -0.51 28.76
C SER A 376 -14.26 0.56 29.64
N VAL A 377 -14.58 1.72 29.08
CA VAL A 377 -15.30 2.79 29.79
C VAL A 377 -16.73 2.36 30.14
N ALA A 378 -17.41 1.71 29.22
CA ALA A 378 -18.78 1.22 29.42
C ALA A 378 -18.82 0.11 30.50
N ASN A 379 -17.88 -0.83 30.49
CA ASN A 379 -17.80 -1.90 31.49
C ASN A 379 -17.35 -1.39 32.87
N GLY A 380 -16.42 -0.43 32.93
CA GLY A 380 -15.94 0.13 34.19
C GLY A 380 -17.02 0.90 35.00
N ARG A 381 -18.14 1.26 34.35
CA ARG A 381 -19.30 1.88 34.97
C ARG A 381 -20.37 0.87 35.41
N GLY A 382 -20.15 -0.42 35.29
CA GLY A 382 -21.08 -1.48 35.69
C GLY A 382 -22.43 -1.48 34.94
N ARG A 383 -22.52 -0.74 33.82
CA ARG A 383 -23.80 -0.45 33.14
C ARG A 383 -24.16 -1.37 31.97
N ILE A 384 -23.27 -2.28 31.57
CA ILE A 384 -23.60 -3.20 30.48
C ILE A 384 -24.00 -4.55 31.10
N PRO A 385 -25.28 -4.94 31.03
CA PRO A 385 -25.70 -6.27 31.45
C PRO A 385 -24.98 -7.34 30.63
N GLY A 386 -24.54 -8.41 31.28
CA GLY A 386 -23.91 -9.56 30.57
C GLY A 386 -24.78 -10.13 29.46
N SER A 387 -26.12 -10.01 29.60
CA SER A 387 -27.10 -10.37 28.58
C SER A 387 -26.94 -9.55 27.30
N LEU A 388 -26.67 -8.22 27.38
CA LEU A 388 -26.47 -7.38 26.22
C LEU A 388 -25.19 -7.76 25.47
N VAL A 389 -24.11 -8.12 26.20
CA VAL A 389 -22.86 -8.61 25.60
C VAL A 389 -23.12 -9.89 24.82
N LEU A 390 -23.84 -10.84 25.41
CA LEU A 390 -24.21 -12.09 24.76
C LEU A 390 -25.11 -11.84 23.54
N THR A 391 -26.08 -10.94 23.64
CA THR A 391 -26.95 -10.55 22.54
C THR A 391 -26.14 -9.97 21.37
N LEU A 392 -25.19 -9.07 21.64
CA LEU A 392 -24.32 -8.48 20.60
C LEU A 392 -23.41 -9.54 19.95
N GLN A 393 -22.92 -10.52 20.73
CA GLN A 393 -22.15 -11.63 20.19
C GLN A 393 -23.01 -12.55 19.30
N ILE A 394 -24.24 -12.84 19.71
CA ILE A 394 -25.20 -13.63 18.92
C ILE A 394 -25.57 -12.88 17.64
N LEU A 395 -25.86 -11.58 17.71
CA LEU A 395 -26.16 -10.76 16.55
C LEU A 395 -24.97 -10.68 15.57
N ALA A 396 -23.73 -10.55 16.08
CA ALA A 396 -22.54 -10.56 15.25
C ALA A 396 -22.32 -11.93 14.59
N ALA A 397 -22.55 -13.02 15.32
CA ALA A 397 -22.49 -14.37 14.77
C ALA A 397 -23.60 -14.63 13.74
N ALA A 398 -24.83 -14.20 14.01
CA ALA A 398 -25.94 -14.28 13.05
C ALA A 398 -25.68 -13.46 11.79
N ALA A 399 -25.17 -12.23 11.94
CA ALA A 399 -24.78 -11.40 10.80
C ALA A 399 -23.66 -12.06 9.96
N ALA A 400 -22.68 -12.67 10.60
CA ALA A 400 -21.63 -13.43 9.93
C ALA A 400 -22.18 -14.66 9.19
N ILE A 401 -23.14 -15.37 9.78
CA ILE A 401 -23.80 -16.53 9.16
C ILE A 401 -24.65 -16.08 7.97
N ILE A 402 -25.47 -15.04 8.13
CA ILE A 402 -26.30 -14.50 7.04
C ILE A 402 -25.40 -14.02 5.88
N TRP A 403 -24.31 -13.36 6.19
CA TRP A 403 -23.34 -12.94 5.20
C TRP A 403 -22.70 -14.14 4.49
N PHE A 404 -22.37 -15.20 5.22
CA PHE A 404 -21.85 -16.45 4.66
C PHE A 404 -22.87 -17.15 3.76
N VAL A 405 -24.13 -17.27 4.21
CA VAL A 405 -25.20 -17.88 3.41
C VAL A 405 -25.45 -17.11 2.12
N ARG A 406 -25.34 -15.78 2.12
CA ARG A 406 -25.42 -14.95 0.91
C ARG A 406 -24.25 -15.13 -0.07
N LEU A 407 -23.10 -15.60 0.41
CA LEU A 407 -21.95 -15.95 -0.44
C LEU A 407 -22.10 -17.31 -1.15
N ILE A 408 -23.00 -18.18 -0.67
CA ILE A 408 -23.19 -19.52 -1.24
C ILE A 408 -23.60 -19.50 -2.74
N PRO A 409 -24.49 -18.61 -3.23
CA PRO A 409 -24.81 -18.51 -4.65
C PRO A 409 -23.60 -18.17 -5.52
N ASP A 410 -22.67 -17.38 -5.00
CA ASP A 410 -21.45 -17.00 -5.70
C ASP A 410 -20.40 -18.14 -5.72
N LEU A 411 -20.60 -19.22 -4.96
CA LEU A 411 -19.75 -20.41 -5.01
C LEU A 411 -19.75 -21.08 -6.40
N SER A 412 -20.83 -20.96 -7.17
CA SER A 412 -20.87 -21.41 -8.57
C SER A 412 -19.96 -20.60 -9.48
N VAL A 413 -19.70 -19.33 -9.14
CA VAL A 413 -18.75 -18.45 -9.81
C VAL A 413 -17.31 -18.86 -9.50
N LEU A 414 -17.03 -19.40 -8.29
CA LEU A 414 -15.72 -19.95 -7.92
C LEU A 414 -15.25 -21.08 -8.85
N ALA A 415 -16.15 -21.96 -9.24
CA ALA A 415 -15.83 -23.05 -10.15
C ALA A 415 -15.46 -22.53 -11.55
N LYS A 416 -15.91 -21.33 -11.93
CA LYS A 416 -15.62 -20.68 -13.21
C LYS A 416 -14.37 -19.80 -13.17
N ILE A 417 -13.97 -19.27 -11.99
CA ILE A 417 -12.93 -18.23 -11.89
C ILE A 417 -11.52 -18.81 -11.87
N SER A 418 -11.30 -20.01 -11.39
CA SER A 418 -10.01 -20.72 -11.57
C SER A 418 -10.00 -22.10 -10.92
N PRO A 419 -9.53 -23.14 -11.58
CA PRO A 419 -9.14 -24.40 -10.94
C PRO A 419 -7.92 -24.22 -9.99
N LYS A 420 -7.27 -23.04 -10.01
CA LYS A 420 -6.19 -22.66 -9.11
C LYS A 420 -6.70 -22.04 -7.79
N SER A 421 -8.00 -21.82 -7.63
CA SER A 421 -8.55 -21.32 -6.37
C SER A 421 -8.46 -22.42 -5.29
N ALA A 422 -7.35 -22.45 -4.59
CA ALA A 422 -7.10 -23.31 -3.45
C ALA A 422 -8.00 -22.94 -2.24
N SER A 423 -9.28 -22.64 -2.49
CA SER A 423 -10.28 -22.37 -1.45
C SER A 423 -10.65 -23.62 -0.68
N LEU A 424 -10.58 -24.80 -1.32
CA LEU A 424 -10.92 -26.09 -0.74
C LEU A 424 -10.11 -26.42 0.54
N PRO A 425 -8.78 -26.25 0.58
CA PRO A 425 -8.00 -26.45 1.80
C PRO A 425 -8.43 -25.54 2.95
N TRP A 426 -8.75 -24.29 2.63
CA TRP A 426 -9.19 -23.32 3.65
C TRP A 426 -10.58 -23.61 4.19
N LEU A 427 -11.49 -24.05 3.35
CA LEU A 427 -12.81 -24.55 3.76
C LEU A 427 -12.66 -25.80 4.66
N ALA A 428 -11.78 -26.72 4.28
CA ALA A 428 -11.49 -27.90 5.11
C ALA A 428 -10.88 -27.50 6.45
N MET A 429 -9.92 -26.58 6.49
CA MET A 429 -9.35 -26.06 7.73
C MET A 429 -10.37 -25.31 8.59
N MET A 430 -11.28 -24.56 7.97
CA MET A 430 -12.39 -23.91 8.68
C MET A 430 -13.28 -24.95 9.35
N LEU A 431 -13.65 -26.00 8.63
CA LEU A 431 -14.47 -27.08 9.15
C LEU A 431 -13.79 -27.81 10.32
N VAL A 432 -12.50 -28.13 10.17
CA VAL A 432 -11.67 -28.72 11.25
C VAL A 432 -11.60 -27.77 12.44
N GLY A 433 -11.43 -26.47 12.23
CA GLY A 433 -11.45 -25.46 13.28
C GLY A 433 -12.77 -25.41 14.04
N LEU A 434 -13.90 -25.45 13.34
CA LEU A 434 -15.25 -25.45 13.93
C LEU A 434 -15.52 -26.73 14.73
N ILE A 435 -15.20 -27.90 14.17
CA ILE A 435 -15.35 -29.19 14.85
C ILE A 435 -14.48 -29.22 16.11
N SER A 436 -13.24 -28.76 16.02
CA SER A 436 -12.32 -28.73 17.15
C SER A 436 -12.76 -27.73 18.22
N ALA A 437 -13.34 -26.59 17.85
CA ALA A 437 -13.94 -25.63 18.78
C ALA A 437 -15.13 -26.25 19.50
N GLY A 438 -16.02 -26.94 18.78
CA GLY A 438 -17.17 -27.65 19.35
C GLY A 438 -16.74 -28.72 20.36
N ARG A 439 -15.75 -29.55 20.00
CA ARG A 439 -15.19 -30.58 20.91
C ARG A 439 -14.53 -29.94 22.14
N ALA A 440 -13.77 -28.85 21.98
CA ALA A 440 -13.15 -28.14 23.08
C ALA A 440 -14.20 -27.50 24.02
N TYR A 441 -15.33 -27.04 23.46
CA TYR A 441 -16.46 -26.53 24.24
C TYR A 441 -17.09 -27.62 25.11
N ILE A 442 -17.41 -28.79 24.53
CA ILE A 442 -17.96 -29.96 25.24
C ILE A 442 -17.01 -30.40 26.37
N CYS A 443 -15.68 -30.34 26.13
CA CYS A 443 -14.68 -30.68 27.14
C CYS A 443 -14.40 -29.56 28.16
N GLY A 444 -15.15 -28.46 28.16
CA GLY A 444 -14.99 -27.33 29.10
C GLY A 444 -13.71 -26.51 28.91
N ARG A 445 -12.96 -26.71 27.83
CA ARG A 445 -11.66 -26.07 27.55
C ARG A 445 -11.83 -24.72 26.86
N ARG A 446 -12.36 -23.72 27.58
CA ARG A 446 -12.68 -22.36 27.03
C ARG A 446 -11.55 -21.68 26.24
N CYS A 447 -10.29 -21.89 26.64
CA CYS A 447 -9.15 -21.30 25.92
C CYS A 447 -9.00 -21.89 24.51
N LEU A 448 -9.13 -23.22 24.37
CA LEU A 448 -9.05 -23.91 23.07
C LEU A 448 -10.25 -23.58 22.18
N VAL A 449 -11.46 -23.44 22.76
CA VAL A 449 -12.64 -22.96 22.00
C VAL A 449 -12.33 -21.66 21.32
N ARG A 450 -11.77 -20.68 22.04
CA ARG A 450 -11.42 -19.37 21.50
C ARG A 450 -10.37 -19.48 20.38
N GLN A 451 -9.33 -20.29 20.55
CA GLN A 451 -8.26 -20.46 19.56
C GLN A 451 -8.79 -21.08 18.26
N PHE A 452 -9.56 -22.16 18.36
CA PHE A 452 -10.14 -22.81 17.19
C PHE A 452 -11.22 -21.97 16.49
N SER A 453 -12.00 -21.19 17.26
CA SER A 453 -12.94 -20.23 16.67
C SER A 453 -12.22 -19.12 15.89
N ILE A 454 -11.10 -18.61 16.40
CA ILE A 454 -10.27 -17.63 15.68
C ILE A 454 -9.74 -18.26 14.38
N LEU A 455 -9.21 -19.49 14.44
CA LEU A 455 -8.73 -20.20 13.27
C LEU A 455 -9.84 -20.38 12.22
N ALA A 456 -11.03 -20.80 12.64
CA ALA A 456 -12.18 -20.96 11.74
C ALA A 456 -12.59 -19.64 11.08
N VAL A 457 -12.64 -18.56 11.86
CA VAL A 457 -12.91 -17.21 11.33
C VAL A 457 -11.82 -16.79 10.36
N MET A 458 -10.54 -17.02 10.66
CA MET A 458 -9.45 -16.72 9.73
C MET A 458 -9.64 -17.45 8.39
N CYS A 459 -9.92 -18.76 8.43
CA CYS A 459 -10.14 -19.55 7.22
C CYS A 459 -11.35 -19.03 6.43
N LEU A 460 -12.46 -18.70 7.10
CA LEU A 460 -13.66 -18.14 6.48
C LEU A 460 -13.34 -16.82 5.78
N VAL A 461 -12.61 -15.93 6.45
CA VAL A 461 -12.27 -14.61 5.88
C VAL A 461 -11.26 -14.75 4.74
N ILE A 462 -10.34 -15.74 4.81
CA ILE A 462 -9.44 -16.07 3.70
C ILE A 462 -10.25 -16.48 2.46
N VAL A 463 -11.20 -17.38 2.64
CA VAL A 463 -12.08 -17.80 1.53
C VAL A 463 -12.85 -16.62 0.96
N SER A 464 -13.50 -15.81 1.81
CA SER A 464 -14.26 -14.65 1.33
C SER A 464 -13.40 -13.61 0.64
N ASN A 465 -12.15 -13.42 1.08
CA ASN A 465 -11.22 -12.49 0.45
C ASN A 465 -10.82 -12.93 -0.98
N GLN A 466 -10.68 -14.22 -1.21
CA GLN A 466 -10.38 -14.72 -2.56
C GLN A 466 -11.49 -14.33 -3.56
N PHE A 467 -12.74 -14.28 -3.13
CA PHE A 467 -13.85 -13.79 -3.98
C PHE A 467 -13.81 -12.30 -4.27
N THR A 468 -13.31 -11.50 -3.34
CA THR A 468 -13.22 -10.04 -3.50
C THR A 468 -11.93 -9.60 -4.17
N VAL A 469 -10.86 -10.36 -4.04
CA VAL A 469 -9.54 -10.05 -4.62
C VAL A 469 -9.49 -10.35 -6.11
N ALA A 470 -10.01 -11.49 -6.53
CA ALA A 470 -9.94 -11.91 -7.94
C ALA A 470 -10.55 -10.89 -8.92
N PRO A 471 -11.76 -10.32 -8.68
CA PRO A 471 -12.32 -9.27 -9.54
C PRO A 471 -11.51 -7.98 -9.56
N LEU A 472 -10.79 -7.66 -8.47
CA LEU A 472 -9.99 -6.43 -8.36
C LEU A 472 -8.63 -6.55 -9.05
N LEU A 473 -8.02 -7.71 -8.96
CA LEU A 473 -6.75 -7.99 -9.65
C LEU A 473 -6.99 -8.24 -11.15
N GLY A 474 -8.22 -8.66 -11.52
CA GLY A 474 -8.50 -9.10 -12.87
C GLY A 474 -7.61 -10.28 -13.27
N ASP A 475 -7.34 -10.39 -14.55
CA ASP A 475 -6.48 -11.44 -15.12
C ASP A 475 -4.97 -11.08 -15.14
N GLY A 476 -4.61 -9.90 -14.60
CA GLY A 476 -3.22 -9.40 -14.60
C GLY A 476 -2.71 -8.96 -15.97
N GLN A 477 -3.55 -9.02 -17.00
CA GLN A 477 -3.19 -8.72 -18.39
C GLN A 477 -3.31 -7.23 -18.73
N ARG A 478 -3.51 -6.39 -17.73
CA ARG A 478 -3.60 -4.93 -17.93
C ARG A 478 -2.38 -4.43 -18.71
N GLU A 479 -2.64 -3.65 -19.77
CA GLU A 479 -1.60 -3.02 -20.58
C GLU A 479 -0.71 -4.00 -21.38
N LYS A 480 -1.15 -5.27 -21.55
CA LYS A 480 -0.43 -6.31 -22.31
C LYS A 480 -0.14 -5.88 -23.75
N GLU A 481 -0.94 -4.99 -24.32
CA GLU A 481 -0.73 -4.40 -25.65
C GLU A 481 0.63 -3.72 -25.77
N PHE A 482 1.20 -3.15 -24.71
CA PHE A 482 2.53 -2.53 -24.76
C PHE A 482 3.65 -3.58 -24.79
N LYS A 483 3.48 -4.73 -24.15
CA LYS A 483 4.40 -5.86 -24.31
C LYS A 483 4.34 -6.38 -25.73
N GLN A 484 3.14 -6.57 -26.26
CA GLN A 484 2.96 -7.02 -27.65
C GLN A 484 3.50 -6.02 -28.68
N LEU A 485 3.41 -4.71 -28.37
CA LEU A 485 4.05 -3.68 -29.17
C LEU A 485 5.58 -3.81 -29.17
N ALA A 486 6.18 -4.09 -28.02
CA ALA A 486 7.62 -4.33 -27.94
C ALA A 486 8.03 -5.56 -28.76
N ASP A 487 7.28 -6.66 -28.63
CA ASP A 487 7.52 -7.90 -29.38
C ASP A 487 7.41 -7.64 -30.91
N TRP A 488 6.37 -6.89 -31.32
CA TRP A 488 6.20 -6.49 -32.71
C TRP A 488 7.38 -5.65 -33.21
N TYR A 489 7.81 -4.66 -32.42
CA TYR A 489 8.90 -3.76 -32.79
C TYR A 489 10.22 -4.51 -32.95
N ILE A 490 10.53 -5.44 -32.05
CA ILE A 490 11.71 -6.29 -32.12
C ILE A 490 11.72 -7.13 -33.42
N ALA A 491 10.55 -7.63 -33.82
CA ALA A 491 10.41 -8.50 -34.98
C ALA A 491 10.43 -7.76 -36.34
N ASN A 492 9.97 -6.49 -36.38
CA ASN A 492 9.66 -5.81 -37.63
C ASN A 492 10.46 -4.53 -37.89
N ALA A 493 11.04 -3.89 -36.87
CA ALA A 493 11.78 -2.65 -37.05
C ALA A 493 13.15 -2.90 -37.65
N ARG A 494 13.54 -2.03 -38.61
CA ARG A 494 14.88 -2.03 -39.19
C ARG A 494 15.85 -1.29 -38.28
N PRO A 495 17.16 -1.56 -38.40
CA PRO A 495 18.17 -0.80 -37.64
C PRO A 495 18.02 0.70 -37.87
N GLY A 496 17.95 1.47 -36.77
CA GLY A 496 17.84 2.93 -36.81
C GLY A 496 16.40 3.49 -36.87
N GLU A 497 15.38 2.66 -37.13
CA GLU A 497 13.98 3.12 -37.09
C GLU A 497 13.52 3.35 -35.65
N LYS A 498 12.96 4.53 -35.36
CA LYS A 498 12.49 4.89 -34.02
C LYS A 498 10.99 4.70 -33.86
N LEU A 499 10.61 4.18 -32.69
CA LEU A 499 9.23 4.01 -32.24
C LEU A 499 8.85 5.14 -31.27
N GLY A 500 7.93 5.99 -31.68
CA GLY A 500 7.31 6.99 -30.83
C GLY A 500 6.07 6.43 -30.13
N VAL A 501 6.10 6.36 -28.81
CA VAL A 501 4.98 5.85 -27.99
C VAL A 501 4.83 6.68 -26.72
N TYR A 502 3.60 6.82 -26.23
CA TYR A 502 3.32 7.57 -25.03
C TYR A 502 4.01 6.99 -23.79
N MET A 503 3.93 5.65 -23.62
CA MET A 503 4.54 4.95 -22.50
C MET A 503 5.88 4.31 -22.89
N ALA A 504 6.78 5.12 -23.47
CA ALA A 504 8.06 4.62 -23.96
C ALA A 504 8.85 3.83 -22.92
N SER A 505 8.93 4.31 -21.70
CA SER A 505 9.65 3.65 -20.61
C SER A 505 9.10 2.25 -20.28
N VAL A 506 7.78 2.04 -20.41
CA VAL A 506 7.17 0.73 -20.20
C VAL A 506 7.54 -0.23 -21.35
N VAL A 507 7.47 0.24 -22.60
CA VAL A 507 7.85 -0.58 -23.77
C VAL A 507 9.33 -0.92 -23.75
N GLN A 508 10.19 -0.01 -23.31
CA GLN A 508 11.64 -0.21 -23.16
C GLN A 508 11.99 -1.39 -22.22
N ILE A 509 11.18 -1.68 -21.20
CA ILE A 509 11.38 -2.83 -20.30
C ILE A 509 11.38 -4.13 -21.11
N PHE A 510 10.47 -4.25 -22.09
CA PHE A 510 10.29 -5.46 -22.89
C PHE A 510 11.22 -5.51 -24.10
N ALA A 511 11.83 -4.38 -24.48
CA ALA A 511 12.79 -4.27 -25.58
C ALA A 511 14.08 -3.53 -25.14
N PRO A 512 14.82 -4.02 -24.12
CA PRO A 512 15.93 -3.26 -23.52
C PRO A 512 17.07 -2.97 -24.52
N LYS A 513 17.34 -3.86 -25.47
CA LYS A 513 18.34 -3.66 -26.53
C LYS A 513 17.99 -2.52 -27.48
N TYR A 514 16.71 -2.18 -27.56
CA TYR A 514 16.17 -1.13 -28.43
C TYR A 514 15.75 0.13 -27.65
N ALA A 515 16.09 0.23 -26.35
CA ALA A 515 15.63 1.31 -25.50
C ALA A 515 15.97 2.70 -26.05
N GLY A 516 17.13 2.89 -26.71
CA GLY A 516 17.50 4.14 -27.35
C GLY A 516 16.68 4.52 -28.61
N TYR A 517 15.96 3.56 -29.18
CA TYR A 517 15.11 3.77 -30.35
C TYR A 517 13.62 3.88 -30.00
N ILE A 518 13.23 3.51 -28.78
CA ILE A 518 11.86 3.65 -28.28
C ILE A 518 11.79 4.96 -27.53
N VAL A 519 11.13 5.95 -28.11
CA VAL A 519 11.12 7.32 -27.59
C VAL A 519 9.72 7.78 -27.23
N ARG A 520 9.63 8.72 -26.31
CA ARG A 520 8.34 9.32 -25.97
C ARG A 520 7.90 10.22 -27.11
N LEU A 521 6.61 10.14 -27.48
CA LEU A 521 6.04 11.03 -28.48
C LEU A 521 6.18 12.50 -28.05
N PRO A 522 6.53 13.40 -28.96
CA PRO A 522 6.68 14.82 -28.67
C PRO A 522 5.34 15.45 -28.25
N GLN A 523 5.39 16.45 -27.41
CA GLN A 523 4.24 17.28 -27.08
C GLN A 523 4.17 18.46 -28.04
N ALA A 524 2.98 18.75 -28.55
CA ALA A 524 2.77 19.86 -29.46
C ALA A 524 1.34 20.40 -29.33
N ASP A 525 1.15 21.68 -29.63
CA ASP A 525 -0.14 22.36 -29.54
C ASP A 525 -1.06 22.02 -30.72
N THR A 526 -0.47 21.70 -31.88
CA THR A 526 -1.18 21.41 -33.13
C THR A 526 -0.66 20.12 -33.79
N PRO A 527 -1.48 19.42 -34.61
CA PRO A 527 -1.06 18.25 -35.36
C PRO A 527 0.15 18.51 -36.28
N ALA A 528 0.21 19.66 -36.91
CA ALA A 528 1.32 20.06 -37.79
C ALA A 528 2.64 20.18 -37.01
N LYS A 529 2.64 20.87 -35.86
CA LYS A 529 3.82 20.96 -34.98
C LYS A 529 4.23 19.59 -34.45
N PHE A 530 3.25 18.74 -34.14
CA PHE A 530 3.51 17.37 -33.70
C PHE A 530 4.25 16.55 -34.78
N ILE A 531 3.78 16.59 -36.03
CA ILE A 531 4.41 15.88 -37.15
C ILE A 531 5.84 16.39 -37.36
N ASN A 532 6.06 17.73 -37.37
CA ASN A 532 7.38 18.31 -37.52
C ASN A 532 8.33 17.87 -36.39
N ALA A 533 7.86 17.88 -35.13
CA ALA A 533 8.65 17.41 -34.00
C ALA A 533 8.97 15.91 -34.10
N CYS A 534 8.08 15.10 -34.67
CA CYS A 534 8.36 13.70 -34.95
C CYS A 534 9.47 13.55 -36.02
N TYR A 535 9.45 14.37 -37.07
CA TYR A 535 10.52 14.37 -38.10
C TYR A 535 11.87 14.82 -37.53
N GLU A 536 11.91 15.87 -36.74
CA GLU A 536 13.13 16.37 -36.06
C GLU A 536 13.75 15.31 -35.16
N GLN A 537 12.94 14.52 -34.49
CA GLN A 537 13.39 13.41 -33.64
C GLN A 537 13.67 12.12 -34.41
N ASN A 538 13.47 12.10 -35.74
CA ASN A 538 13.59 10.93 -36.59
C ASN A 538 12.69 9.75 -36.15
N ILE A 539 11.46 10.05 -35.73
CA ILE A 539 10.48 9.03 -35.36
C ILE A 539 9.92 8.40 -36.65
N THR A 540 10.08 7.09 -36.79
CA THR A 540 9.61 6.32 -37.96
C THR A 540 8.20 5.80 -37.75
N TYR A 541 7.92 5.31 -36.53
CA TYR A 541 6.61 4.75 -36.17
C TYR A 541 5.95 5.59 -35.10
N VAL A 542 4.70 5.95 -35.33
CA VAL A 542 3.83 6.63 -34.37
C VAL A 542 2.75 5.67 -33.93
N VAL A 543 2.51 5.61 -32.63
CA VAL A 543 1.62 4.62 -32.03
C VAL A 543 0.45 5.30 -31.36
N TRP A 544 -0.75 4.85 -31.68
CA TRP A 544 -1.96 5.18 -30.97
C TRP A 544 -2.42 3.93 -30.19
N ALA A 545 -2.69 4.11 -28.88
CA ALA A 545 -3.10 3.02 -28.00
C ALA A 545 -4.48 3.29 -27.41
N THR A 546 -5.30 2.24 -27.32
CA THR A 546 -6.56 2.26 -26.59
C THR A 546 -6.53 1.24 -25.46
N ARG A 547 -7.31 1.49 -24.42
CA ARG A 547 -7.51 0.58 -23.31
C ARG A 547 -8.98 0.43 -23.01
N GLU A 548 -9.39 -0.74 -22.54
CA GLU A 548 -10.72 -0.93 -21.97
C GLU A 548 -10.91 0.03 -20.79
N GLY A 549 -11.98 0.81 -20.81
CA GLY A 549 -12.26 1.84 -19.80
C GLY A 549 -11.49 3.15 -19.97
N MET A 550 -10.55 3.28 -20.90
CA MET A 550 -10.04 4.55 -21.38
C MET A 550 -10.88 5.02 -22.57
N THR A 551 -12.06 5.53 -22.28
CA THR A 551 -12.83 6.27 -23.28
C THR A 551 -12.06 7.54 -23.66
N THR A 552 -12.37 8.11 -24.83
CA THR A 552 -11.85 9.40 -25.30
C THR A 552 -11.99 10.51 -24.26
N ASP A 553 -12.77 10.30 -23.23
CA ASP A 553 -13.04 11.20 -22.11
C ASP A 553 -12.14 10.98 -20.90
N HIS A 554 -11.28 9.96 -20.89
CA HIS A 554 -10.36 9.76 -19.78
C HIS A 554 -9.28 10.85 -19.78
N THR A 555 -9.33 11.67 -18.77
CA THR A 555 -8.61 12.92 -18.58
C THR A 555 -7.10 12.85 -18.69
N GLY A 556 -6.48 11.67 -18.43
CA GLY A 556 -5.04 11.50 -18.57
C GLY A 556 -4.49 11.69 -19.98
N TYR A 557 -5.21 11.27 -21.01
CA TYR A 557 -4.77 11.44 -22.42
C TYR A 557 -5.15 12.80 -23.00
N ARG A 558 -6.30 13.37 -22.63
CA ARG A 558 -6.69 14.74 -23.03
C ARG A 558 -5.71 15.80 -22.58
N GLN A 559 -5.09 15.58 -21.45
CA GLN A 559 -4.29 16.59 -20.75
C GLN A 559 -2.92 16.82 -21.34
N ILE A 560 -2.38 15.85 -22.10
CA ILE A 560 -1.02 15.95 -22.60
C ILE A 560 -0.96 16.59 -24.00
N GLY A 561 -2.10 17.03 -24.54
CA GLY A 561 -2.16 17.55 -25.93
C GLY A 561 -1.92 16.47 -27.00
N LEU A 562 -1.26 15.39 -26.64
CA LEU A 562 -0.91 14.24 -27.49
C LEU A 562 -2.15 13.59 -28.10
N HIS A 563 -3.17 13.40 -27.28
CA HIS A 563 -4.38 12.68 -27.73
C HIS A 563 -5.13 13.43 -28.82
N LYS A 564 -5.14 14.78 -28.77
CA LYS A 564 -5.76 15.59 -29.82
C LYS A 564 -5.04 15.44 -31.15
N ASN A 565 -3.71 15.38 -31.10
CA ASN A 565 -2.86 15.34 -32.30
C ASN A 565 -2.88 13.97 -33.00
N ILE A 566 -3.17 12.89 -32.28
CA ILE A 566 -3.17 11.52 -32.80
C ILE A 566 -4.52 10.80 -32.67
N ALA A 567 -5.58 11.50 -32.22
CA ALA A 567 -6.91 10.88 -32.03
C ALA A 567 -7.49 10.31 -33.34
N HIS A 568 -7.13 10.89 -34.48
CA HIS A 568 -7.51 10.42 -35.79
C HIS A 568 -6.87 9.07 -36.18
N LEU A 569 -5.78 8.65 -35.49
CA LEU A 569 -5.12 7.36 -35.67
C LEU A 569 -5.85 6.21 -34.94
N ARG A 570 -7.04 6.46 -34.41
CA ARG A 570 -7.88 5.47 -33.75
C ARG A 570 -8.31 4.34 -34.68
N GLU A 571 -8.51 4.66 -35.96
CA GLU A 571 -8.93 3.71 -36.98
C GLU A 571 -7.70 3.14 -37.70
N PRO A 572 -7.66 1.82 -37.98
CA PRO A 572 -6.55 1.18 -38.67
C PRO A 572 -6.61 1.42 -40.19
N LYS A 573 -6.41 2.66 -40.61
CA LYS A 573 -6.40 3.09 -42.03
C LYS A 573 -5.31 4.13 -42.27
N ASN A 574 -4.89 4.29 -43.51
CA ASN A 574 -3.96 5.35 -43.91
C ASN A 574 -4.62 6.73 -43.76
N ILE A 575 -3.95 7.68 -43.09
CA ILE A 575 -4.46 9.03 -42.82
C ILE A 575 -3.36 10.06 -43.01
N GLY A 576 -3.42 10.84 -44.09
CA GLY A 576 -2.39 11.83 -44.40
C GLY A 576 -0.99 11.22 -44.44
N PRO A 577 -0.02 11.74 -43.66
CA PRO A 577 1.33 11.21 -43.66
C PRO A 577 1.49 9.89 -42.87
N TYR A 578 0.40 9.35 -42.31
CA TYR A 578 0.43 8.15 -41.50
C TYR A 578 -0.03 6.92 -42.34
N GLN A 579 0.90 6.03 -42.62
CA GLN A 579 0.62 4.74 -43.24
C GLN A 579 0.35 3.71 -42.14
N PHE A 580 -0.84 3.12 -42.14
CA PHE A 580 -1.13 2.02 -41.21
C PHE A 580 -0.26 0.79 -41.52
N VAL A 581 0.35 0.23 -40.47
CA VAL A 581 1.27 -0.91 -40.60
C VAL A 581 0.71 -2.15 -39.93
N ALA A 582 0.29 -2.02 -38.67
CA ALA A 582 -0.21 -3.15 -37.89
C ALA A 582 -1.10 -2.70 -36.74
N GLN A 583 -1.97 -3.61 -36.32
CA GLN A 583 -2.65 -3.54 -35.05
C GLN A 583 -2.17 -4.70 -34.17
N VAL A 584 -1.70 -4.42 -32.97
CA VAL A 584 -1.33 -5.42 -31.98
C VAL A 584 -2.16 -5.20 -30.72
N GLY A 585 -2.48 -6.27 -30.03
CA GLY A 585 -3.29 -6.15 -28.83
C GLY A 585 -4.13 -7.40 -28.57
N TRP A 586 -5.13 -7.24 -27.72
CA TRP A 586 -6.04 -8.28 -27.28
C TRP A 586 -7.44 -7.68 -27.09
N GLU A 587 -8.43 -8.47 -26.65
CA GLU A 587 -9.84 -8.04 -26.60
C GLU A 587 -10.10 -6.73 -25.85
N ARG A 588 -9.28 -6.42 -24.82
CA ARG A 588 -9.49 -5.27 -23.92
C ARG A 588 -8.54 -4.10 -24.16
N GLY A 589 -7.61 -4.23 -25.08
CA GLY A 589 -6.68 -3.16 -25.42
C GLY A 589 -5.88 -3.47 -26.67
N TYR A 590 -5.73 -2.48 -27.53
CA TYR A 590 -4.95 -2.62 -28.77
C TYR A 590 -4.15 -1.36 -29.05
N VAL A 591 -3.15 -1.52 -29.90
CA VAL A 591 -2.26 -0.48 -30.35
C VAL A 591 -2.25 -0.48 -31.86
N ASN A 592 -2.57 0.67 -32.47
CA ASN A 592 -2.42 0.90 -33.90
C ASN A 592 -1.04 1.51 -34.16
N ILE A 593 -0.30 0.90 -35.06
CA ILE A 593 1.06 1.28 -35.42
C ILE A 593 1.01 1.89 -36.81
N PHE A 594 1.52 3.11 -36.92
CA PHE A 594 1.59 3.84 -38.18
C PHE A 594 3.04 4.18 -38.51
N ARG A 595 3.41 4.02 -39.76
CA ARG A 595 4.66 4.54 -40.30
C ARG A 595 4.44 5.99 -40.69
N LEU A 596 5.30 6.88 -40.23
CA LEU A 596 5.29 8.29 -40.62
C LEU A 596 6.07 8.46 -41.91
N LEU A 597 5.35 8.77 -43.02
CA LEU A 597 5.94 9.00 -44.32
C LEU A 597 6.63 10.35 -44.36
N LYS A 598 7.83 10.43 -44.96
CA LYS A 598 8.53 11.70 -45.14
C LYS A 598 7.84 12.53 -46.20
N PRO A 599 7.95 13.90 -46.18
CA PRO A 599 7.34 14.79 -47.17
C PRO A 599 7.70 14.46 -48.62
N ALA A 600 8.90 13.92 -48.86
CA ALA A 600 9.33 13.48 -50.17
C ALA A 600 8.57 12.25 -50.66
N ASP A 601 8.09 11.38 -49.75
CA ASP A 601 7.37 10.14 -50.07
C ASP A 601 5.87 10.36 -50.33
N THR A 602 5.36 11.56 -49.96
CA THR A 602 3.91 11.88 -50.06
C THR A 602 3.48 12.48 -51.39
N GLY A 603 4.38 12.60 -52.37
CA GLY A 603 4.04 13.04 -53.72
C GLY A 603 3.31 14.40 -53.82
N GLY A 604 3.56 15.30 -52.88
CA GLY A 604 2.97 16.64 -52.88
C GLY A 604 1.56 16.76 -52.30
N GLN A 605 1.03 15.72 -51.61
CA GLN A 605 -0.23 15.89 -50.88
C GLN A 605 -0.08 16.89 -49.73
N LYS A 606 -0.70 18.09 -49.91
CA LYS A 606 -0.82 19.07 -48.82
C LYS A 606 -1.50 18.41 -47.59
N PRO A 607 -0.99 18.69 -46.38
CA PRO A 607 -1.68 18.25 -45.17
C PRO A 607 -3.12 18.75 -45.18
N PRO A 608 -4.11 17.98 -44.75
CA PRO A 608 -5.49 18.43 -44.67
C PRO A 608 -5.54 19.70 -43.85
N GLY A 609 -6.12 20.75 -44.44
CA GLY A 609 -6.18 22.11 -43.94
C GLY A 609 -6.66 22.21 -42.50
N GLY A 610 -6.10 23.20 -41.79
CA GLY A 610 -6.40 23.54 -40.42
C GLY A 610 -7.80 24.04 -40.19
#